data_42bc9ee80db26a847c615a2605ec9475
#
_entry.id   42bc9ee80db26a847c615a2605ec9475
#
_cell.length_a   1.000
_cell.length_b   1.000
_cell.length_c   1.000
_cell.angle_alpha   90.00
_cell.angle_beta   90.00
_cell.angle_gamma   90.00
#
_symmetry.space_group_name_H-M   'P 1'
#
loop_
_entity.id
_entity.type
_entity.pdbx_description
1 polymer ?
#
loop_
_entity_poly.entity_id
_entity_poly.type
_entity_poly.pdbx_seq_one_letter_code
_entity_poly.pdbx_strand_id
1 'polypeptide(L)'
;MSRLQNFSLKYGPWALITGAARGLGTEFSRQIGALGLNVVLVDMIADELMQVAEEVRRRSGIEVKTIVTDLAYPGFMKSIREQTEGIDIGLLVSNAAFPPVGLFFEQSLGDKLRMVDVNVRAPLMLVEEFGNRMLARKRGGIILVSSASALQGVAYVASYAATKAYNLVLAESLWDELRGHGVDVLGFMPGTTRTTGFVLSKPRLERSRLATVMEPEPTASEALKALGRTPSHIAGARNRWTMFFAQRLLPRRSLIALVGKNMQAWYGSD
;
A
#
# COMPACT_ATOMS: atom_id res chain seq x y z
N MET A 1 4.23 29.47 0.19
CA MET A 1 3.82 28.44 -0.79
C MET A 1 2.62 27.67 -0.26
N SER A 2 1.62 27.39 -1.11
CA SER A 2 0.51 26.54 -0.72
C SER A 2 0.97 25.09 -0.47
N ARG A 3 0.18 24.30 0.28
CA ARG A 3 0.46 22.88 0.51
C ARG A 3 0.58 22.09 -0.81
N LEU A 4 -0.22 22.46 -1.81
CA LEU A 4 -0.20 21.89 -3.16
C LEU A 4 1.15 22.13 -3.85
N GLN A 5 1.62 23.38 -3.85
CA GLN A 5 2.90 23.75 -4.44
C GLN A 5 4.08 23.01 -3.79
N ASN A 6 4.09 22.90 -2.46
CA ASN A 6 5.14 22.18 -1.75
C ASN A 6 5.15 20.69 -2.06
N PHE A 7 3.98 20.04 -2.18
CA PHE A 7 3.88 18.62 -2.51
C PHE A 7 4.35 18.34 -3.94
N SER A 8 3.87 19.12 -4.90
CA SER A 8 4.27 18.97 -6.32
C SER A 8 5.76 19.27 -6.54
N LEU A 9 6.32 20.28 -5.90
CA LEU A 9 7.76 20.57 -5.97
C LEU A 9 8.61 19.41 -5.41
N LYS A 10 8.16 18.78 -4.33
CA LYS A 10 8.91 17.73 -3.65
C LYS A 10 8.79 16.38 -4.34
N TYR A 11 7.59 16.02 -4.80
CA TYR A 11 7.26 14.68 -5.27
C TYR A 11 6.83 14.60 -6.74
N GLY A 12 6.73 15.73 -7.44
CA GLY A 12 6.38 15.77 -8.86
C GLY A 12 7.57 15.51 -9.80
N PRO A 13 7.32 15.55 -11.11
CA PRO A 13 6.02 15.83 -11.76
C PRO A 13 5.06 14.65 -11.86
N TRP A 14 5.54 13.40 -11.75
CA TRP A 14 4.74 12.20 -11.90
C TRP A 14 4.74 11.32 -10.65
N ALA A 15 3.62 10.67 -10.39
CA ALA A 15 3.51 9.59 -9.42
C ALA A 15 3.18 8.26 -10.12
N LEU A 16 3.76 7.16 -9.65
CA LEU A 16 3.38 5.81 -10.06
C LEU A 16 2.64 5.12 -8.92
N ILE A 17 1.43 4.62 -9.20
CA ILE A 17 0.56 3.97 -8.23
C ILE A 17 0.23 2.56 -8.73
N THR A 18 0.55 1.53 -7.94
CA THR A 18 0.18 0.13 -8.23
C THR A 18 -1.09 -0.28 -7.53
N GLY A 19 -1.87 -1.19 -8.13
CA GLY A 19 -3.18 -1.57 -7.62
C GLY A 19 -4.19 -0.41 -7.72
N ALA A 20 -4.11 0.37 -8.81
CA ALA A 20 -4.80 1.63 -8.97
C ALA A 20 -6.28 1.48 -9.37
N ALA A 21 -6.72 0.32 -9.85
CA ALA A 21 -8.08 0.10 -10.33
C ALA A 21 -9.13 0.10 -9.20
N ARG A 22 -8.75 -0.22 -7.96
CA ARG A 22 -9.70 -0.42 -6.86
C ARG A 22 -9.20 0.13 -5.51
N GLY A 23 -10.15 0.45 -4.64
CA GLY A 23 -9.91 0.68 -3.21
C GLY A 23 -8.94 1.83 -2.91
N LEU A 24 -7.91 1.55 -2.11
CA LEU A 24 -6.92 2.57 -1.72
C LEU A 24 -6.12 3.10 -2.92
N GLY A 25 -5.79 2.25 -3.90
CA GLY A 25 -5.05 2.69 -5.09
C GLY A 25 -5.81 3.71 -5.91
N THR A 26 -7.11 3.50 -6.09
CA THR A 26 -8.00 4.49 -6.73
C THR A 26 -8.00 5.79 -5.96
N GLU A 27 -8.07 5.71 -4.64
CA GLU A 27 -8.14 6.91 -3.80
C GLU A 27 -6.81 7.66 -3.76
N PHE A 28 -5.68 6.96 -3.73
CA PHE A 28 -4.37 7.58 -3.95
C PHE A 28 -4.30 8.31 -5.29
N SER A 29 -4.79 7.68 -6.36
CA SER A 29 -4.80 8.28 -7.70
C SER A 29 -5.59 9.58 -7.75
N ARG A 30 -6.77 9.62 -7.14
CA ARG A 30 -7.62 10.82 -7.02
C ARG A 30 -6.93 11.93 -6.24
N GLN A 31 -6.41 11.62 -5.05
CA GLN A 31 -5.83 12.63 -4.17
C GLN A 31 -4.50 13.16 -4.68
N ILE A 32 -3.66 12.30 -5.27
CA ILE A 32 -2.38 12.70 -5.86
C ILE A 32 -2.62 13.57 -7.11
N GLY A 33 -3.60 13.21 -7.93
CA GLY A 33 -4.03 14.05 -9.06
C GLY A 33 -4.55 15.43 -8.59
N ALA A 34 -5.36 15.46 -7.55
CA ALA A 34 -5.83 16.72 -6.95
C ALA A 34 -4.71 17.56 -6.32
N LEU A 35 -3.57 16.93 -5.97
CA LEU A 35 -2.34 17.62 -5.55
C LEU A 35 -1.48 18.12 -6.73
N GLY A 36 -1.95 17.93 -7.98
CA GLY A 36 -1.34 18.48 -9.20
C GLY A 36 -0.20 17.63 -9.78
N LEU A 37 -0.06 16.36 -9.38
CA LEU A 37 0.88 15.43 -10.01
C LEU A 37 0.20 14.68 -11.16
N ASN A 38 0.90 14.52 -12.28
CA ASN A 38 0.54 13.53 -13.28
C ASN A 38 0.68 12.13 -12.70
N VAL A 39 -0.10 11.15 -13.17
CA VAL A 39 -0.08 9.81 -12.61
C VAL A 39 0.10 8.72 -13.66
N VAL A 40 0.89 7.73 -13.31
CA VAL A 40 0.99 6.43 -13.99
C VAL A 40 0.25 5.42 -13.12
N LEU A 41 -0.87 4.92 -13.61
CA LEU A 41 -1.74 3.96 -12.92
C LEU A 41 -1.43 2.55 -13.42
N VAL A 42 -1.09 1.66 -12.50
CA VAL A 42 -0.71 0.27 -12.81
C VAL A 42 -1.69 -0.70 -12.15
N ASP A 43 -2.31 -1.54 -12.93
CA ASP A 43 -3.17 -2.63 -12.44
C ASP A 43 -3.28 -3.74 -13.49
N MET A 44 -3.76 -4.91 -13.09
CA MET A 44 -4.08 -6.00 -14.02
C MET A 44 -5.51 -5.94 -14.56
N ILE A 45 -6.40 -5.15 -13.95
CA ILE A 45 -7.82 -5.06 -14.30
C ILE A 45 -8.03 -3.87 -15.25
N ALA A 46 -7.96 -4.14 -16.55
CA ALA A 46 -7.95 -3.12 -17.59
C ALA A 46 -9.15 -2.16 -17.55
N ASP A 47 -10.38 -2.70 -17.53
CA ASP A 47 -11.60 -1.89 -17.65
C ASP A 47 -11.76 -0.91 -16.47
N GLU A 48 -11.55 -1.38 -15.26
CA GLU A 48 -11.65 -0.53 -14.07
C GLU A 48 -10.51 0.48 -14.00
N LEU A 49 -9.30 0.08 -14.42
CA LEU A 49 -8.15 0.98 -14.50
C LEU A 49 -8.42 2.15 -15.46
N MET A 50 -9.01 1.87 -16.61
CA MET A 50 -9.39 2.89 -17.60
C MET A 50 -10.46 3.83 -17.07
N GLN A 51 -11.47 3.30 -16.34
CA GLN A 51 -12.49 4.13 -15.69
C GLN A 51 -11.90 5.08 -14.66
N VAL A 52 -10.98 4.60 -13.81
CA VAL A 52 -10.27 5.43 -12.82
C VAL A 52 -9.43 6.50 -13.53
N ALA A 53 -8.72 6.12 -14.59
CA ALA A 53 -7.90 7.06 -15.35
C ALA A 53 -8.72 8.21 -15.94
N GLU A 54 -9.87 7.89 -16.54
CA GLU A 54 -10.78 8.89 -17.11
C GLU A 54 -11.37 9.81 -16.02
N GLU A 55 -11.77 9.24 -14.89
CA GLU A 55 -12.26 10.01 -13.76
C GLU A 55 -11.20 10.98 -13.23
N VAL A 56 -9.95 10.52 -13.04
CA VAL A 56 -8.86 11.35 -12.53
C VAL A 56 -8.51 12.47 -13.52
N ARG A 57 -8.42 12.18 -14.83
CA ARG A 57 -8.20 13.20 -15.86
C ARG A 57 -9.27 14.30 -15.79
N ARG A 58 -10.53 13.91 -15.79
CA ARG A 58 -11.67 14.84 -15.78
C ARG A 58 -11.69 15.71 -14.54
N ARG A 59 -11.37 15.15 -13.35
CA ARG A 59 -11.46 15.89 -12.08
C ARG A 59 -10.29 16.81 -11.83
N SER A 60 -9.10 16.40 -12.26
CA SER A 60 -7.85 17.08 -11.86
C SER A 60 -7.15 17.81 -13.01
N GLY A 61 -7.53 17.57 -14.26
CA GLY A 61 -6.93 18.23 -15.42
C GLY A 61 -5.45 17.85 -15.67
N ILE A 62 -5.00 16.73 -15.12
CA ILE A 62 -3.62 16.24 -15.22
C ILE A 62 -3.46 15.19 -16.32
N GLU A 63 -2.22 14.89 -16.67
CA GLU A 63 -1.92 13.74 -17.51
C GLU A 63 -2.03 12.43 -16.71
N VAL A 64 -2.65 11.43 -17.32
CA VAL A 64 -2.80 10.09 -16.75
C VAL A 64 -2.37 9.05 -17.77
N LYS A 65 -1.39 8.22 -17.42
CA LYS A 65 -1.01 7.02 -18.17
C LYS A 65 -1.51 5.78 -17.44
N THR A 66 -1.87 4.74 -18.21
CA THR A 66 -2.29 3.45 -17.66
C THR A 66 -1.38 2.35 -18.16
N ILE A 67 -0.98 1.45 -17.27
CA ILE A 67 -0.16 0.28 -17.59
C ILE A 67 -0.93 -0.95 -17.10
N VAL A 68 -1.45 -1.74 -18.03
CA VAL A 68 -2.12 -2.99 -17.69
C VAL A 68 -1.09 -4.10 -17.60
N THR A 69 -0.82 -4.56 -16.39
CA THR A 69 0.14 -5.64 -16.15
C THR A 69 -0.14 -6.38 -14.85
N ASP A 70 0.17 -7.67 -14.82
CA ASP A 70 0.17 -8.48 -13.61
C ASP A 70 1.54 -8.43 -12.95
N LEU A 71 1.62 -7.91 -11.73
CA LEU A 71 2.88 -7.80 -10.98
C LEU A 71 3.47 -9.15 -10.56
N ALA A 72 2.71 -10.25 -10.64
CA ALA A 72 3.27 -11.59 -10.49
C ALA A 72 4.01 -12.08 -11.75
N TYR A 73 3.75 -11.48 -12.91
CA TYR A 73 4.43 -11.87 -14.16
C TYR A 73 5.92 -11.46 -14.11
N PRO A 74 6.85 -12.37 -14.44
CA PRO A 74 8.29 -12.06 -14.37
C PRO A 74 8.73 -10.86 -15.20
N GLY A 75 8.04 -10.59 -16.31
CA GLY A 75 8.34 -9.50 -17.25
C GLY A 75 7.70 -8.15 -16.92
N PHE A 76 6.94 -8.01 -15.83
CA PHE A 76 6.19 -6.79 -15.52
C PHE A 76 7.05 -5.52 -15.47
N MET A 77 8.28 -5.62 -14.94
CA MET A 77 9.19 -4.47 -14.88
C MET A 77 9.65 -3.98 -16.24
N LYS A 78 9.80 -4.89 -17.23
CA LYS A 78 10.11 -4.48 -18.60
C LYS A 78 9.00 -3.57 -19.14
N SER A 79 7.74 -4.00 -19.02
CA SER A 79 6.58 -3.21 -19.44
C SER A 79 6.51 -1.85 -18.73
N ILE A 80 6.77 -1.81 -17.42
CA ILE A 80 6.77 -0.55 -16.67
C ILE A 80 7.90 0.36 -17.14
N ARG A 81 9.12 -0.13 -17.32
CA ARG A 81 10.27 0.67 -17.80
C ARG A 81 10.01 1.29 -19.16
N GLU A 82 9.57 0.49 -20.13
CA GLU A 82 9.29 0.93 -21.50
C GLU A 82 8.22 2.03 -21.52
N GLN A 83 7.16 1.89 -20.70
CA GLN A 83 6.07 2.87 -20.68
C GLN A 83 6.35 4.08 -19.78
N THR A 84 7.37 4.03 -18.93
CA THR A 84 7.83 5.15 -18.10
C THR A 84 9.17 5.73 -18.58
N GLU A 85 9.64 5.37 -19.77
CA GLU A 85 10.82 5.96 -20.37
C GLU A 85 10.63 7.47 -20.56
N GLY A 86 11.61 8.26 -20.16
CA GLY A 86 11.53 9.73 -20.22
C GLY A 86 10.57 10.36 -19.19
N ILE A 87 9.91 9.58 -18.34
CA ILE A 87 9.02 10.10 -17.30
C ILE A 87 9.76 10.19 -15.96
N ASP A 88 9.73 11.37 -15.38
CA ASP A 88 10.32 11.63 -14.06
C ASP A 88 9.33 11.24 -12.94
N ILE A 89 9.35 9.96 -12.51
CA ILE A 89 8.53 9.48 -11.39
C ILE A 89 9.11 10.00 -10.08
N GLY A 90 8.47 11.00 -9.50
CA GLY A 90 8.86 11.62 -8.23
C GLY A 90 8.20 11.02 -6.99
N LEU A 91 7.09 10.30 -7.17
CA LEU A 91 6.41 9.57 -6.09
C LEU A 91 6.11 8.14 -6.52
N LEU A 92 6.51 7.17 -5.72
CA LEU A 92 6.10 5.77 -5.85
C LEU A 92 5.10 5.40 -4.75
N VAL A 93 3.91 4.93 -5.13
CA VAL A 93 2.95 4.32 -4.21
C VAL A 93 2.82 2.84 -4.56
N SER A 94 3.58 1.99 -3.86
CA SER A 94 3.48 0.53 -3.98
C SER A 94 2.33 0.02 -3.11
N ASN A 95 1.14 -0.04 -3.72
CA ASN A 95 -0.10 -0.37 -3.02
C ASN A 95 -0.68 -1.73 -3.42
N ALA A 96 -0.43 -2.22 -4.63
CA ALA A 96 -0.95 -3.52 -5.07
C ALA A 96 -0.66 -4.64 -4.08
N ALA A 97 -1.64 -5.51 -3.88
CA ALA A 97 -1.50 -6.68 -3.01
C ALA A 97 -2.41 -7.81 -3.46
N PHE A 98 -1.97 -9.03 -3.21
CA PHE A 98 -2.75 -10.25 -3.33
C PHE A 98 -2.95 -10.84 -1.92
N PRO A 99 -4.13 -10.67 -1.27
CA PRO A 99 -4.39 -11.04 0.11
C PRO A 99 -5.34 -12.24 0.25
N PRO A 100 -5.04 -13.46 -0.20
CA PRO A 100 -5.90 -14.61 0.05
C PRO A 100 -6.06 -14.84 1.55
N VAL A 101 -7.28 -15.20 1.97
CA VAL A 101 -7.65 -15.49 3.36
C VAL A 101 -7.94 -16.98 3.50
N GLY A 102 -7.46 -17.61 4.56
CA GLY A 102 -7.64 -19.03 4.86
C GLY A 102 -6.51 -19.58 5.72
N LEU A 103 -6.70 -20.77 6.29
CA LEU A 103 -5.64 -21.43 7.05
C LEU A 103 -4.44 -21.77 6.14
N PHE A 104 -3.24 -21.66 6.69
CA PHE A 104 -2.01 -21.76 5.90
C PHE A 104 -1.90 -23.04 5.08
N PHE A 105 -2.26 -24.18 5.65
CA PHE A 105 -2.17 -25.47 4.98
C PHE A 105 -3.35 -25.77 4.04
N GLU A 106 -4.41 -24.98 4.08
CA GLU A 106 -5.56 -25.06 3.17
C GLU A 106 -5.39 -24.22 1.90
N GLN A 107 -4.49 -23.24 1.94
CA GLN A 107 -4.17 -22.43 0.76
C GLN A 107 -3.19 -23.16 -0.16
N SER A 108 -3.37 -23.00 -1.47
CA SER A 108 -2.47 -23.57 -2.46
C SER A 108 -1.04 -22.99 -2.34
N LEU A 109 -0.02 -23.78 -2.68
CA LEU A 109 1.34 -23.26 -2.78
C LEU A 109 1.45 -22.18 -3.88
N GLY A 110 0.70 -22.32 -4.97
CA GLY A 110 0.66 -21.35 -6.06
C GLY A 110 0.20 -19.96 -5.59
N ASP A 111 -0.88 -19.90 -4.78
CA ASP A 111 -1.34 -18.62 -4.21
C ASP A 111 -0.33 -18.01 -3.26
N LYS A 112 0.36 -18.81 -2.45
CA LYS A 112 1.40 -18.32 -1.55
C LYS A 112 2.59 -17.74 -2.31
N LEU A 113 3.03 -18.42 -3.39
CA LEU A 113 4.11 -17.92 -4.25
C LEU A 113 3.68 -16.65 -5.00
N ARG A 114 2.46 -16.64 -5.57
CA ARG A 114 1.90 -15.44 -6.18
C ARG A 114 1.84 -14.26 -5.21
N MET A 115 1.50 -14.53 -3.94
CA MET A 115 1.50 -13.51 -2.90
C MET A 115 2.89 -12.94 -2.66
N VAL A 116 3.93 -13.78 -2.65
CA VAL A 116 5.33 -13.33 -2.54
C VAL A 116 5.71 -12.49 -3.76
N ASP A 117 5.33 -12.91 -4.95
CA ASP A 117 5.62 -12.17 -6.18
C ASP A 117 4.99 -10.77 -6.17
N VAL A 118 3.69 -10.67 -5.87
CA VAL A 118 2.97 -9.40 -5.87
C VAL A 118 3.34 -8.52 -4.68
N ASN A 119 3.44 -9.10 -3.48
CA ASN A 119 3.55 -8.31 -2.24
C ASN A 119 5.00 -8.07 -1.80
N VAL A 120 5.98 -8.80 -2.31
CA VAL A 120 7.40 -8.70 -1.92
C VAL A 120 8.28 -8.39 -3.12
N ARG A 121 8.33 -9.29 -4.12
CA ARG A 121 9.22 -9.12 -5.27
C ARG A 121 8.90 -7.87 -6.08
N ALA A 122 7.63 -7.62 -6.36
CA ALA A 122 7.26 -6.44 -7.13
C ALA A 122 7.57 -5.12 -6.40
N PRO A 123 7.20 -4.90 -5.12
CA PRO A 123 7.63 -3.72 -4.37
C PRO A 123 9.14 -3.53 -4.36
N LEU A 124 9.92 -4.59 -4.12
CA LEU A 124 11.37 -4.52 -4.13
C LEU A 124 11.92 -4.02 -5.47
N MET A 125 11.45 -4.58 -6.59
CA MET A 125 11.90 -4.19 -7.94
C MET A 125 11.49 -2.76 -8.29
N LEU A 126 10.31 -2.32 -7.87
CA LEU A 126 9.83 -0.94 -8.09
C LEU A 126 10.65 0.07 -7.26
N VAL A 127 10.95 -0.27 -6.00
CA VAL A 127 11.78 0.56 -5.13
C VAL A 127 13.20 0.67 -5.69
N GLU A 128 13.80 -0.43 -6.11
CA GLU A 128 15.13 -0.45 -6.74
C GLU A 128 15.17 0.45 -7.99
N GLU A 129 14.20 0.32 -8.88
CA GLU A 129 14.14 1.09 -10.13
C GLU A 129 13.94 2.59 -9.89
N PHE A 130 12.88 2.95 -9.18
CA PHE A 130 12.50 4.36 -9.01
C PHE A 130 13.24 5.03 -7.86
N GLY A 131 13.62 4.29 -6.82
CA GLY A 131 14.44 4.78 -5.72
C GLY A 131 15.83 5.24 -6.19
N ASN A 132 16.50 4.46 -7.04
CA ASN A 132 17.77 4.86 -7.64
C ASN A 132 17.66 6.17 -8.46
N ARG A 133 16.57 6.32 -9.22
CA ARG A 133 16.31 7.56 -9.97
C ARG A 133 16.05 8.75 -9.04
N MET A 134 15.33 8.52 -7.92
CA MET A 134 15.07 9.54 -6.89
C MET A 134 16.35 9.95 -6.16
N LEU A 135 17.21 8.98 -5.82
CA LEU A 135 18.51 9.24 -5.21
C LEU A 135 19.42 10.08 -6.09
N ALA A 136 19.52 9.74 -7.39
CA ALA A 136 20.35 10.47 -8.34
C ALA A 136 20.00 11.96 -8.42
N ARG A 137 18.70 12.31 -8.31
CA ARG A 137 18.23 13.70 -8.36
C ARG A 137 18.01 14.32 -6.96
N LYS A 138 18.30 13.58 -5.88
CA LYS A 138 18.14 14.00 -4.48
C LYS A 138 16.73 14.53 -4.15
N ARG A 139 15.71 13.92 -4.74
CA ARG A 139 14.32 14.33 -4.59
C ARG A 139 13.37 13.19 -4.92
N GLY A 140 12.40 12.94 -4.05
CA GLY A 140 11.34 11.97 -4.29
C GLY A 140 10.64 11.49 -3.04
N GLY A 141 9.69 10.57 -3.24
CA GLY A 141 8.95 9.91 -2.16
C GLY A 141 8.55 8.49 -2.50
N ILE A 142 8.55 7.62 -1.50
CA ILE A 142 8.16 6.22 -1.61
C ILE A 142 7.16 5.90 -0.49
N ILE A 143 5.98 5.40 -0.86
CA ILE A 143 5.01 4.85 0.07
C ILE A 143 4.91 3.35 -0.17
N LEU A 144 5.33 2.54 0.79
CA LEU A 144 5.10 1.10 0.81
C LEU A 144 3.86 0.80 1.65
N VAL A 145 2.78 0.37 0.98
CA VAL A 145 1.53 0.03 1.66
C VAL A 145 1.66 -1.34 2.31
N SER A 146 1.88 -1.32 3.61
CA SER A 146 1.92 -2.48 4.50
C SER A 146 0.50 -2.82 5.02
N SER A 147 0.39 -3.28 6.24
CA SER A 147 -0.86 -3.60 6.93
C SER A 147 -0.64 -3.60 8.44
N ALA A 148 -1.69 -3.39 9.23
CA ALA A 148 -1.63 -3.62 10.68
C ALA A 148 -1.30 -5.09 11.03
N SER A 149 -1.55 -6.04 10.12
CA SER A 149 -1.15 -7.44 10.28
C SER A 149 0.37 -7.65 10.23
N ALA A 150 1.15 -6.66 9.78
CA ALA A 150 2.61 -6.71 9.76
C ALA A 150 3.24 -6.72 11.17
N LEU A 151 2.51 -6.26 12.17
CA LEU A 151 3.02 -6.03 13.52
C LEU A 151 3.17 -7.31 14.35
N GLN A 152 2.47 -8.38 14.00
CA GLN A 152 2.52 -9.69 14.67
C GLN A 152 2.08 -10.82 13.73
N GLY A 153 2.23 -12.08 14.17
CA GLY A 153 1.61 -13.22 13.50
C GLY A 153 0.08 -13.15 13.55
N VAL A 154 -0.58 -13.44 12.42
CA VAL A 154 -2.04 -13.38 12.29
C VAL A 154 -2.55 -14.66 11.63
N ALA A 155 -3.37 -15.45 12.33
CA ALA A 155 -4.04 -16.62 11.77
C ALA A 155 -4.92 -16.23 10.58
N TYR A 156 -5.20 -17.17 9.67
CA TYR A 156 -5.93 -17.00 8.41
C TYR A 156 -5.25 -16.14 7.34
N VAL A 157 -4.27 -15.32 7.70
CA VAL A 157 -3.50 -14.47 6.78
C VAL A 157 -1.99 -14.56 7.05
N ALA A 158 -1.48 -15.74 7.43
CA ALA A 158 -0.10 -15.91 7.88
C ALA A 158 0.94 -15.44 6.84
N SER A 159 0.85 -15.92 5.59
CA SER A 159 1.75 -15.51 4.51
C SER A 159 1.59 -14.02 4.17
N TYR A 160 0.35 -13.53 4.14
CA TYR A 160 0.08 -12.10 3.90
C TYR A 160 0.71 -11.22 4.98
N ALA A 161 0.53 -11.56 6.27
CA ALA A 161 1.14 -10.83 7.38
C ALA A 161 2.67 -10.78 7.25
N ALA A 162 3.30 -11.89 6.88
CA ALA A 162 4.73 -11.97 6.65
C ALA A 162 5.18 -11.06 5.47
N THR A 163 4.46 -11.06 4.34
CA THR A 163 4.77 -10.17 3.21
C THR A 163 4.60 -8.69 3.56
N LYS A 164 3.61 -8.36 4.40
CA LYS A 164 3.40 -6.98 4.84
C LYS A 164 4.41 -6.54 5.91
N ALA A 165 4.91 -7.46 6.73
CA ALA A 165 6.03 -7.20 7.64
C ALA A 165 7.31 -6.89 6.86
N TYR A 166 7.60 -7.62 5.76
CA TYR A 166 8.68 -7.29 4.85
C TYR A 166 8.61 -5.83 4.37
N ASN A 167 7.46 -5.40 3.84
CA ASN A 167 7.28 -4.04 3.34
C ASN A 167 7.41 -2.97 4.44
N LEU A 168 6.95 -3.27 5.65
CA LEU A 168 7.08 -2.34 6.78
C LEU A 168 8.55 -2.14 7.16
N VAL A 169 9.26 -3.24 7.39
CA VAL A 169 10.68 -3.20 7.81
C VAL A 169 11.55 -2.59 6.71
N LEU A 170 11.30 -2.94 5.43
CA LEU A 170 11.99 -2.33 4.30
C LEU A 170 11.77 -0.82 4.26
N ALA A 171 10.54 -0.35 4.44
CA ALA A 171 10.24 1.08 4.43
C ALA A 171 10.92 1.83 5.57
N GLU A 172 10.92 1.26 6.78
CA GLU A 172 11.56 1.87 7.95
C GLU A 172 13.08 1.94 7.79
N SER A 173 13.71 0.89 7.24
CA SER A 173 15.15 0.88 6.94
C SER A 173 15.51 1.92 5.88
N LEU A 174 14.77 1.96 4.77
CA LEU A 174 15.00 2.92 3.70
C LEU A 174 14.73 4.37 4.15
N TRP A 175 13.79 4.60 5.07
CA TRP A 175 13.58 5.91 5.66
C TRP A 175 14.83 6.43 6.35
N ASP A 176 15.54 5.59 7.11
CA ASP A 176 16.78 5.98 7.77
C ASP A 176 17.94 6.19 6.77
N GLU A 177 18.09 5.28 5.82
CA GLU A 177 19.12 5.36 4.78
C GLU A 177 18.96 6.59 3.88
N LEU A 178 17.72 6.97 3.52
CA LEU A 178 17.43 7.96 2.49
C LEU A 178 17.09 9.36 3.00
N ARG A 179 16.79 9.55 4.29
CA ARG A 179 16.39 10.85 4.88
C ARG A 179 17.40 11.96 4.65
N GLY A 180 18.70 11.65 4.60
CA GLY A 180 19.79 12.60 4.31
C GLY A 180 19.98 12.88 2.79
N HIS A 181 19.26 12.16 1.92
CA HIS A 181 19.44 12.20 0.47
C HIS A 181 18.27 12.84 -0.27
N GLY A 182 17.35 13.47 0.44
CA GLY A 182 16.20 14.16 -0.15
C GLY A 182 15.07 13.24 -0.63
N VAL A 183 15.08 11.97 -0.25
CA VAL A 183 14.03 10.99 -0.58
C VAL A 183 13.29 10.59 0.70
N ASP A 184 12.00 10.87 0.73
CA ASP A 184 11.15 10.46 1.85
C ASP A 184 10.62 9.04 1.64
N VAL A 185 10.59 8.24 2.71
CA VAL A 185 9.99 6.90 2.67
C VAL A 185 8.95 6.76 3.77
N LEU A 186 7.87 6.06 3.50
CA LEU A 186 6.81 5.77 4.46
C LEU A 186 6.37 4.32 4.37
N GLY A 187 6.46 3.59 5.49
CA GLY A 187 5.74 2.34 5.72
C GLY A 187 4.31 2.63 6.15
N PHE A 188 3.34 2.50 5.26
CA PHE A 188 1.95 2.84 5.58
C PHE A 188 1.15 1.61 5.94
N MET A 189 0.52 1.63 7.11
CA MET A 189 -0.34 0.57 7.61
C MET A 189 -1.80 1.05 7.60
N PRO A 190 -2.56 0.84 6.52
CA PRO A 190 -4.00 1.02 6.57
C PRO A 190 -4.55 0.01 7.58
N GLY A 191 -5.40 0.42 8.47
CA GLY A 191 -6.17 -0.51 9.30
C GLY A 191 -7.12 -1.34 8.44
N THR A 192 -8.12 -1.97 9.06
CA THR A 192 -9.21 -2.57 8.31
C THR A 192 -9.90 -1.47 7.50
N THR A 193 -9.72 -1.49 6.19
CA THR A 193 -10.25 -0.47 5.28
C THR A 193 -11.28 -1.11 4.35
N ARG A 194 -12.41 -0.44 4.13
CA ARG A 194 -13.49 -0.89 3.25
C ARG A 194 -13.06 -0.80 1.78
N THR A 195 -12.13 -1.67 1.40
CA THR A 195 -11.69 -1.85 0.02
C THR A 195 -12.50 -2.97 -0.65
N THR A 196 -12.50 -3.01 -1.98
CA THR A 196 -13.13 -4.10 -2.74
C THR A 196 -12.59 -5.46 -2.32
N GLY A 197 -11.27 -5.61 -2.12
CA GLY A 197 -10.66 -6.86 -1.67
C GLY A 197 -11.13 -7.28 -0.27
N PHE A 198 -11.28 -6.33 0.65
CA PHE A 198 -11.82 -6.61 1.98
C PHE A 198 -13.29 -7.04 1.92
N VAL A 199 -14.12 -6.35 1.15
CA VAL A 199 -15.53 -6.70 0.98
C VAL A 199 -15.69 -8.08 0.33
N LEU A 200 -14.88 -8.39 -0.69
CA LEU A 200 -14.89 -9.69 -1.37
C LEU A 200 -14.41 -10.83 -0.48
N SER A 201 -13.60 -10.57 0.56
CA SER A 201 -13.21 -11.59 1.54
C SER A 201 -14.35 -11.99 2.50
N LYS A 202 -15.50 -11.31 2.44
CA LYS A 202 -16.74 -11.59 3.21
C LYS A 202 -16.50 -11.79 4.70
N PRO A 203 -15.83 -10.85 5.41
CA PRO A 203 -15.62 -10.99 6.84
C PRO A 203 -16.95 -10.87 7.60
N ARG A 204 -17.19 -11.73 8.57
CA ARG A 204 -18.35 -11.67 9.49
C ARG A 204 -18.10 -10.63 10.57
N LEU A 205 -18.22 -9.35 10.23
CA LEU A 205 -17.87 -8.22 11.12
C LEU A 205 -18.72 -8.16 12.37
N GLU A 206 -19.95 -8.61 12.31
CA GLU A 206 -20.90 -8.67 13.43
C GLU A 206 -20.40 -9.58 14.57
N ARG A 207 -19.50 -10.52 14.28
CA ARG A 207 -18.89 -11.41 15.26
C ARG A 207 -17.72 -10.81 16.03
N SER A 208 -17.31 -9.59 15.72
CA SER A 208 -16.20 -8.91 16.40
C SER A 208 -16.53 -7.47 16.75
N ARG A 209 -16.29 -7.11 18.01
CA ARG A 209 -16.45 -5.74 18.54
C ARG A 209 -15.15 -4.91 18.43
N LEU A 210 -14.05 -5.53 17.99
CA LEU A 210 -12.72 -4.87 17.98
C LEU A 210 -12.40 -4.16 16.66
N ALA A 211 -13.16 -4.43 15.60
CA ALA A 211 -12.86 -3.89 14.29
C ALA A 211 -13.35 -2.45 14.13
N THR A 212 -12.43 -1.54 13.85
CA THR A 212 -12.76 -0.24 13.29
C THR A 212 -12.51 -0.31 11.79
N VAL A 213 -13.57 -0.32 10.98
CA VAL A 213 -13.49 -0.26 9.53
C VAL A 213 -13.39 1.20 9.11
N MET A 214 -12.36 1.53 8.36
CA MET A 214 -12.12 2.88 7.83
C MET A 214 -12.54 2.96 6.37
N GLU A 215 -12.87 4.16 5.91
CA GLU A 215 -13.10 4.41 4.48
C GLU A 215 -11.76 4.68 3.75
N PRO A 216 -11.66 4.37 2.44
CA PRO A 216 -10.43 4.56 1.68
C PRO A 216 -9.95 6.02 1.62
N GLU A 217 -10.87 6.97 1.48
CA GLU A 217 -10.54 8.40 1.32
C GLU A 217 -9.75 8.98 2.51
N PRO A 218 -10.24 8.95 3.76
CA PRO A 218 -9.47 9.44 4.90
C PRO A 218 -8.19 8.62 5.11
N THR A 219 -8.19 7.33 4.78
CA THR A 219 -7.04 6.45 4.92
C THR A 219 -5.89 6.87 3.98
N ALA A 220 -6.17 7.10 2.70
CA ALA A 220 -5.17 7.58 1.75
C ALA A 220 -4.67 9.00 2.12
N SER A 221 -5.58 9.88 2.59
CA SER A 221 -5.22 11.22 3.06
C SER A 221 -4.22 11.18 4.22
N GLU A 222 -4.37 10.25 5.17
CA GLU A 222 -3.43 10.08 6.29
C GLU A 222 -2.04 9.68 5.78
N ALA A 223 -1.94 8.76 4.80
CA ALA A 223 -0.66 8.36 4.20
C ALA A 223 0.07 9.55 3.57
N LEU A 224 -0.63 10.32 2.72
CA LEU A 224 -0.06 11.49 2.04
C LEU A 224 0.34 12.62 3.02
N LYS A 225 -0.31 12.69 4.17
CA LYS A 225 0.07 13.64 5.24
C LYS A 225 1.26 13.15 6.06
N ALA A 226 1.43 11.83 6.20
CA ALA A 226 2.50 11.22 7.00
C ALA A 226 3.83 11.13 6.25
N LEU A 227 3.81 11.07 4.90
CA LEU A 227 5.02 11.03 4.08
C LEU A 227 5.95 12.21 4.39
N GLY A 228 7.22 11.92 4.62
CA GLY A 228 8.24 12.88 5.01
C GLY A 228 8.17 13.36 6.46
N ARG A 229 7.34 12.75 7.31
CA ARG A 229 7.19 13.12 8.73
C ARG A 229 7.55 12.00 9.69
N THR A 230 7.34 10.75 9.29
CA THR A 230 7.53 9.57 10.15
C THR A 230 7.93 8.37 9.28
N PRO A 231 8.76 7.44 9.80
CA PRO A 231 9.15 6.24 9.06
C PRO A 231 7.98 5.32 8.75
N SER A 232 7.02 5.24 9.67
CA SER A 232 5.83 4.41 9.52
C SER A 232 4.60 5.09 10.13
N HIS A 233 3.40 4.73 9.62
CA HIS A 233 2.15 5.33 10.08
C HIS A 233 0.99 4.32 10.03
N ILE A 234 0.27 4.18 11.13
CA ILE A 234 -0.98 3.41 11.22
C ILE A 234 -2.15 4.38 11.00
N ALA A 235 -3.02 4.10 10.04
CA ALA A 235 -4.21 4.91 9.79
C ALA A 235 -5.22 4.82 10.95
N GLY A 236 -5.84 5.95 11.26
CA GLY A 236 -6.83 6.10 12.31
C GLY A 236 -6.24 6.26 13.71
N ALA A 237 -6.58 7.35 14.40
CA ALA A 237 -6.08 7.63 15.75
C ALA A 237 -6.37 6.50 16.73
N ARG A 238 -7.60 5.93 16.69
CA ARG A 238 -7.99 4.80 17.54
C ARG A 238 -7.10 3.57 17.28
N ASN A 239 -6.84 3.25 16.02
CA ASN A 239 -5.97 2.12 15.65
C ASN A 239 -4.55 2.34 16.17
N ARG A 240 -3.99 3.54 16.02
CA ARG A 240 -2.65 3.91 16.53
C ARG A 240 -2.55 3.69 18.04
N TRP A 241 -3.47 4.25 18.81
CA TRP A 241 -3.46 4.10 20.26
C TRP A 241 -3.67 2.66 20.71
N THR A 242 -4.61 1.96 20.09
CA THR A 242 -4.87 0.55 20.40
C THR A 242 -3.64 -0.32 20.17
N MET A 243 -2.98 -0.16 19.01
CA MET A 243 -1.77 -0.93 18.68
C MET A 243 -0.58 -0.52 19.52
N PHE A 244 -0.43 0.78 19.81
CA PHE A 244 0.63 1.27 20.70
C PHE A 244 0.56 0.62 22.09
N PHE A 245 -0.60 0.61 22.71
CA PHE A 245 -0.77 0.00 24.03
C PHE A 245 -0.72 -1.53 23.97
N ALA A 246 -1.35 -2.14 22.95
CA ALA A 246 -1.34 -3.58 22.81
C ALA A 246 0.07 -4.16 22.67
N GLN A 247 0.93 -3.54 21.88
CA GLN A 247 2.31 -3.99 21.69
C GLN A 247 3.21 -3.77 22.91
N ARG A 248 2.91 -2.79 23.77
CA ARG A 248 3.71 -2.48 24.96
C ARG A 248 3.26 -3.17 26.23
N LEU A 249 1.95 -3.38 26.36
CA LEU A 249 1.36 -3.91 27.61
C LEU A 249 1.05 -5.40 27.53
N LEU A 250 0.85 -5.96 26.32
CA LEU A 250 0.54 -7.38 26.16
C LEU A 250 1.80 -8.17 25.78
N PRO A 251 2.07 -9.31 26.43
CA PRO A 251 3.05 -10.26 25.94
C PRO A 251 2.72 -10.67 24.52
N ARG A 252 3.74 -10.83 23.67
CA ARG A 252 3.56 -11.16 22.23
C ARG A 252 2.65 -12.37 22.00
N ARG A 253 2.75 -13.41 22.85
CA ARG A 253 1.88 -14.59 22.79
C ARG A 253 0.41 -14.22 22.97
N SER A 254 0.10 -13.36 23.92
CA SER A 254 -1.28 -12.94 24.22
C SER A 254 -1.87 -12.09 23.10
N LEU A 255 -1.05 -11.19 22.52
CA LEU A 255 -1.46 -10.38 21.39
C LEU A 255 -1.78 -11.25 20.16
N ILE A 256 -0.91 -12.22 19.82
CA ILE A 256 -1.14 -13.16 18.71
C ILE A 256 -2.44 -13.96 18.95
N ALA A 257 -2.65 -14.46 20.17
CA ALA A 257 -3.87 -15.21 20.51
C ALA A 257 -5.14 -14.35 20.42
N LEU A 258 -5.08 -13.08 20.87
CA LEU A 258 -6.20 -12.14 20.79
C LEU A 258 -6.58 -11.84 19.34
N VAL A 259 -5.58 -11.51 18.51
CA VAL A 259 -5.79 -11.22 17.09
C VAL A 259 -6.26 -12.50 16.36
N GLY A 260 -5.69 -13.66 16.67
CA GLY A 260 -6.10 -14.95 16.11
C GLY A 260 -7.57 -15.28 16.39
N LYS A 261 -8.05 -15.07 17.64
CA LYS A 261 -9.46 -15.22 17.99
C LYS A 261 -10.38 -14.30 17.18
N ASN A 262 -9.95 -13.06 16.97
CA ASN A 262 -10.70 -12.10 16.14
C ASN A 262 -10.79 -12.55 14.69
N MET A 263 -9.70 -13.04 14.12
CA MET A 263 -9.66 -13.58 12.74
C MET A 263 -10.50 -14.86 12.61
N GLN A 264 -10.48 -15.72 13.63
CA GLN A 264 -11.34 -16.89 13.67
C GLN A 264 -12.83 -16.51 13.71
N ALA A 265 -13.18 -15.46 14.46
CA ALA A 265 -14.55 -14.95 14.47
C ALA A 265 -14.97 -14.45 13.09
N TRP A 266 -14.06 -13.81 12.32
CA TRP A 266 -14.37 -13.27 10.99
C TRP A 266 -14.44 -14.35 9.91
N TYR A 267 -13.52 -15.32 9.93
CA TYR A 267 -13.26 -16.22 8.81
C TYR A 267 -13.33 -17.71 9.16
N GLY A 268 -13.44 -18.07 10.44
CA GLY A 268 -13.57 -19.45 10.87
C GLY A 268 -14.88 -20.09 10.41
N SER A 269 -14.85 -21.39 10.08
CA SER A 269 -16.07 -22.20 9.97
C SER A 269 -16.78 -22.28 11.32
N ASP A 270 -18.09 -22.42 11.30
CA ASP A 270 -18.92 -22.65 12.49
C ASP A 270 -18.58 -23.98 13.12
#